data_37b94457583b36db8c80f25489d1b5ec
#
_entry.id   37b94457583b36db8c80f25489d1b5ec
#
_cell.length_a   1.000
_cell.length_b   1.000
_cell.length_c   1.000
_cell.angle_alpha   90.00
_cell.angle_beta   90.00
_cell.angle_gamma   90.00
#
_symmetry.space_group_name_H-M   'P 1'
#
loop_
_entity.id
_entity.type
_entity.pdbx_description
1 polymer ?
#
loop_
_entity_poly.entity_id
_entity_poly.type
_entity_poly.pdbx_seq_one_letter_code
_entity_poly.pdbx_strand_id
1 'polypeptide(L)'
;TVINEDIAFPIEHLADGVIALQELFVKHGYPDGVVFGHAKDGNLHFTLAQSFDTEADVAQFAGLLDDIATLVVGRFDGSLKAEHG
;
A
#
# COMPACT_ATOMS: atom_id res chain seq x y z
N THR A 1 -2.07 15.46 -4.94
CA THR A 1 -0.75 14.88 -4.63
C THR A 1 -0.76 13.40 -4.97
N VAL A 2 0.28 12.96 -5.64
CA VAL A 2 0.47 11.55 -5.96
C VAL A 2 1.41 10.96 -4.91
N ILE A 3 1.02 9.83 -4.36
CA ILE A 3 1.81 9.15 -3.35
C ILE A 3 2.36 7.86 -3.95
N ASN A 4 3.65 7.65 -3.78
CA ASN A 4 4.34 6.43 -4.22
C ASN A 4 4.96 5.77 -3.00
N GLU A 5 4.67 4.49 -2.81
CA GLU A 5 5.19 3.73 -1.69
C GLU A 5 5.75 2.39 -2.16
N ASP A 6 6.75 1.91 -1.46
CA ASP A 6 7.36 0.61 -1.72
C ASP A 6 7.09 -0.32 -0.56
N ILE A 7 6.73 -1.56 -0.90
CA ILE A 7 6.47 -2.60 0.10
C ILE A 7 7.25 -3.85 -0.31
N ALA A 8 7.99 -4.42 0.62
CA ALA A 8 8.68 -5.67 0.38
C ALA A 8 7.84 -6.84 0.91
N PHE A 9 7.59 -7.82 0.03
CA PHE A 9 6.94 -9.08 0.39
C PHE A 9 7.87 -10.24 0.06
N PRO A 10 7.75 -11.37 0.77
CA PRO A 10 8.35 -12.61 0.28
C PRO A 10 7.84 -12.92 -1.13
N ILE A 11 8.73 -13.35 -2.02
CA ILE A 11 8.38 -13.57 -3.42
C ILE A 11 7.17 -14.49 -3.58
N GLU A 12 7.09 -15.53 -2.77
CA GLU A 12 6.00 -16.50 -2.82
C GLU A 12 4.63 -15.91 -2.45
N HIS A 13 4.61 -14.70 -1.87
CA HIS A 13 3.37 -14.05 -1.46
C HIS A 13 3.02 -12.81 -2.29
N LEU A 14 3.74 -12.56 -3.38
CA LEU A 14 3.51 -11.35 -4.18
C LEU A 14 2.09 -11.28 -4.75
N ALA A 15 1.58 -12.38 -5.31
CA ALA A 15 0.25 -12.39 -5.89
C ALA A 15 -0.82 -12.11 -4.84
N ASP A 16 -0.71 -12.75 -3.68
CA ASP A 16 -1.64 -12.53 -2.57
C ASP A 16 -1.52 -11.10 -2.03
N GLY A 17 -0.30 -10.56 -2.00
CA GLY A 17 -0.06 -9.19 -1.58
C GLY A 17 -0.74 -8.18 -2.47
N VAL A 18 -0.67 -8.37 -3.79
CA VAL A 18 -1.34 -7.48 -4.76
C VAL A 18 -2.86 -7.48 -4.52
N ILE A 19 -3.44 -8.66 -4.39
CA ILE A 19 -4.88 -8.79 -4.18
C ILE A 19 -5.30 -8.12 -2.87
N ALA A 20 -4.55 -8.37 -1.80
CA ALA A 20 -4.86 -7.80 -0.49
C ALA A 20 -4.74 -6.28 -0.49
N LEU A 21 -3.73 -5.73 -1.15
CA LEU A 21 -3.57 -4.28 -1.26
C LEU A 21 -4.71 -3.64 -2.04
N GLN A 22 -5.13 -4.27 -3.14
CA GLN A 22 -6.25 -3.76 -3.91
C GLN A 22 -7.54 -3.73 -3.10
N GLU A 23 -7.77 -4.76 -2.28
CA GLU A 23 -8.92 -4.78 -1.38
C GLU A 23 -8.87 -3.65 -0.36
N LEU A 24 -7.68 -3.37 0.20
CA LEU A 24 -7.50 -2.27 1.14
C LEU A 24 -7.74 -0.92 0.48
N PHE A 25 -7.30 -0.76 -0.76
CA PHE A 25 -7.55 0.48 -1.50
C PHE A 25 -9.04 0.74 -1.67
N VAL A 26 -9.81 -0.27 -2.03
CA VAL A 26 -11.27 -0.14 -2.13
C VAL A 26 -11.88 0.17 -0.77
N LYS A 27 -11.46 -0.53 0.26
CA LYS A 27 -11.96 -0.34 1.63
C LYS A 27 -11.78 1.10 2.11
N HIS A 28 -10.63 1.70 1.79
CA HIS A 28 -10.29 3.05 2.26
C HIS A 28 -10.64 4.17 1.28
N GLY A 29 -11.34 3.84 0.17
CA GLY A 29 -11.80 4.86 -0.76
C GLY A 29 -10.80 5.27 -1.82
N TYR A 30 -9.92 4.35 -2.23
CA TYR A 30 -8.93 4.59 -3.29
C TYR A 30 -9.13 3.61 -4.46
N PRO A 31 -10.29 3.64 -5.14
CA PRO A 31 -10.54 2.67 -6.21
C PRO A 31 -9.59 2.83 -7.40
N ASP A 32 -8.97 3.99 -7.55
CA ASP A 32 -8.02 4.28 -8.63
C ASP A 32 -6.58 4.00 -8.25
N GLY A 33 -6.33 3.48 -7.06
CA GLY A 33 -4.98 3.11 -6.64
C GLY A 33 -4.42 2.01 -7.54
N VAL A 34 -3.16 2.13 -7.92
CA VAL A 34 -2.49 1.19 -8.81
C VAL A 34 -1.38 0.48 -8.07
N VAL A 35 -1.37 -0.84 -8.15
CA VAL A 35 -0.30 -1.67 -7.59
C VAL A 35 0.47 -2.29 -8.74
N PHE A 36 1.79 -2.21 -8.69
CA PHE A 36 2.65 -2.89 -9.65
C PHE A 36 3.89 -3.41 -8.91
N GLY A 37 4.52 -4.41 -9.46
CA GLY A 37 5.61 -5.03 -8.74
C GLY A 37 6.72 -5.53 -9.62
N HIS A 38 7.87 -5.74 -8.98
CA HIS A 38 9.01 -6.40 -9.57
C HIS A 38 9.14 -7.77 -8.91
N ALA A 39 8.57 -8.79 -9.55
CA ALA A 39 8.56 -10.15 -9.00
C ALA A 39 9.96 -10.65 -8.65
N LYS A 40 10.93 -10.22 -9.42
CA LYS A 40 12.33 -10.60 -9.24
C LYS A 40 12.88 -10.18 -7.86
N ASP A 41 12.44 -9.02 -7.38
CA ASP A 41 12.98 -8.44 -6.15
C ASP A 41 12.05 -8.59 -4.94
N GLY A 42 10.87 -9.14 -5.14
CA GLY A 42 9.89 -9.27 -4.08
C GLY A 42 9.28 -7.94 -3.64
N ASN A 43 9.40 -6.90 -4.46
CA ASN A 43 8.91 -5.57 -4.12
C ASN A 43 7.61 -5.26 -4.85
N LEU A 44 6.69 -4.65 -4.12
CA LEU A 44 5.49 -4.06 -4.70
C LEU A 44 5.54 -2.55 -4.52
N HIS A 45 5.11 -1.85 -5.54
CA HIS A 45 4.94 -0.41 -5.50
C HIS A 45 3.47 -0.10 -5.66
N PHE A 46 3.02 0.96 -5.03
CA PHE A 46 1.69 1.46 -5.33
C PHE A 46 1.69 2.97 -5.48
N THR A 47 0.78 3.46 -6.29
CA THR A 47 0.54 4.89 -6.41
C THR A 47 -0.94 5.16 -6.21
N LEU A 48 -1.24 6.27 -5.57
CA LEU A 48 -2.59 6.75 -5.43
C LEU A 48 -2.61 8.26 -5.36
N ALA A 49 -3.76 8.86 -5.66
CA ALA A 49 -3.95 10.29 -5.53
C ALA A 49 -4.56 10.57 -4.15
N GLN A 50 -3.99 11.52 -3.43
CA GLN A 50 -4.43 11.88 -2.09
C GLN A 50 -4.29 13.37 -1.88
N SER A 51 -5.36 14.01 -1.41
CA SER A 51 -5.25 15.37 -0.90
C SER A 51 -5.06 15.33 0.61
N PHE A 52 -4.49 16.40 1.15
CA PHE A 52 -4.28 16.54 2.60
C PHE A 52 -4.83 17.87 3.08
N ASP A 53 -5.95 18.30 2.50
CA ASP A 53 -6.53 19.61 2.80
C ASP A 53 -7.36 19.61 4.07
N THR A 54 -7.83 18.44 4.51
CA THR A 54 -8.67 18.30 5.69
C THR A 54 -8.16 17.22 6.62
N GLU A 55 -8.63 17.26 7.87
CA GLU A 55 -8.32 16.20 8.84
C GLU A 55 -8.86 14.85 8.37
N ALA A 56 -9.99 14.84 7.68
CA ALA A 56 -10.56 13.62 7.13
C ALA A 56 -9.64 12.98 6.10
N ASP A 57 -9.00 13.79 5.26
CA ASP A 57 -8.03 13.31 4.27
C ASP A 57 -6.83 12.65 4.95
N VAL A 58 -6.30 13.29 5.97
CA VAL A 58 -5.17 12.75 6.74
C VAL A 58 -5.55 11.45 7.42
N ALA A 59 -6.73 11.39 8.03
CA ALA A 59 -7.20 10.19 8.70
C ALA A 59 -7.42 9.04 7.72
N GLN A 60 -7.93 9.33 6.53
CA GLN A 60 -8.13 8.33 5.47
C GLN A 60 -6.81 7.66 5.10
N PHE A 61 -5.79 8.47 4.84
CA PHE A 61 -4.49 7.95 4.45
C PHE A 61 -3.81 7.21 5.61
N ALA A 62 -3.89 7.75 6.81
CA ALA A 62 -3.33 7.11 7.99
C ALA A 62 -3.97 5.74 8.23
N GLY A 63 -5.28 5.62 8.03
CA GLY A 63 -5.99 4.35 8.16
C GLY A 63 -5.50 3.31 7.14
N LEU A 64 -5.32 3.76 5.89
CA LEU A 64 -4.78 2.88 4.84
C LEU A 64 -3.38 2.38 5.21
N LEU A 65 -2.48 3.28 5.60
CA LEU A 65 -1.12 2.91 5.96
C LEU A 65 -1.08 1.94 7.14
N ASP A 66 -1.94 2.17 8.14
CA ASP A 66 -2.01 1.30 9.30
C ASP A 66 -2.43 -0.11 8.92
N ASP A 67 -3.45 -0.24 8.06
CA ASP A 67 -3.88 -1.54 7.57
C ASP A 67 -2.82 -2.21 6.70
N ILE A 68 -2.11 -1.44 5.88
CA ILE A 68 -1.02 -1.98 5.07
C ILE A 68 0.10 -2.50 5.96
N ALA A 69 0.49 -1.76 6.97
CA ALA A 69 1.53 -2.18 7.90
C ALA A 69 1.15 -3.46 8.62
N THR A 70 -0.10 -3.56 9.07
CA THR A 70 -0.61 -4.77 9.72
C THR A 70 -0.59 -5.95 8.76
N LEU A 71 -1.00 -5.74 7.52
CA LEU A 71 -1.00 -6.78 6.49
C LEU A 71 0.42 -7.29 6.20
N VAL A 72 1.34 -6.37 5.99
CA VAL A 72 2.70 -6.71 5.56
C VAL A 72 3.46 -7.41 6.68
N VAL A 73 3.46 -6.82 7.87
CA VAL A 73 4.25 -7.35 9.00
C VAL A 73 3.56 -8.55 9.63
N GLY A 74 2.25 -8.47 9.83
CA GLY A 74 1.52 -9.50 10.56
C GLY A 74 1.16 -10.71 9.74
N ARG A 75 0.85 -10.53 8.44
CA ARG A 75 0.34 -11.61 7.60
C ARG A 75 1.38 -12.19 6.66
N PHE A 76 2.23 -11.34 6.09
CA PHE A 76 3.19 -11.75 5.07
C PHE A 76 4.63 -11.65 5.52
N ASP A 77 4.88 -11.20 6.74
CA ASP A 77 6.23 -11.07 7.30
C ASP A 77 7.16 -10.26 6.39
N GLY A 78 6.62 -9.20 5.80
CA GLY A 78 7.36 -8.31 4.94
C GLY A 78 7.79 -7.04 5.66
N SER A 79 8.27 -6.06 4.90
CA SER A 79 8.64 -4.76 5.43
C SER A 79 8.01 -3.64 4.63
N LEU A 80 7.71 -2.53 5.30
CA LEU A 80 7.14 -1.34 4.68
C LEU A 80 8.24 -0.29 4.56
N LYS A 81 8.40 0.24 3.35
CA LYS A 81 9.29 1.36 3.10
C LYS A 81 8.47 2.49 2.51
N ALA A 82 8.37 3.58 3.24
CA ALA A 82 7.64 4.75 2.77
C ALA A 82 8.64 5.75 2.20
N GLU A 83 8.39 6.19 0.97
CA GLU A 83 9.14 7.27 0.37
C GLU A 83 8.26 8.52 0.35
N HIS A 84 8.64 9.47 1.17
CA HIS A 84 7.96 10.76 1.18
C HIS A 84 8.67 11.68 0.21
N GLY A 85 8.09 11.75 -0.95
CA GLY A 85 8.60 12.64 -1.96
C GLY A 85 8.20 14.08 -1.72
#